data_e8a0fa6ef461408597e3a55217619aa1
#
_entry.id   e8a0fa6ef461408597e3a55217619aa1
#
_cell.length_a   1.000
_cell.length_b   1.000
_cell.length_c   1.000
_cell.angle_alpha   90.00
_cell.angle_beta   90.00
_cell.angle_gamma   90.00
#
_symmetry.space_group_name_H-M   'P 1'
#
loop_
_entity.id
_entity.type
_entity.pdbx_description
1 polymer ?
#
loop_
_entity_poly.entity_id
_entity_poly.type
_entity_poly.pdbx_seq_one_letter_code
_entity_poly.pdbx_strand_id
1 'polypeptide(L)'
;MGNRRRDEERKAWLIVAGIIVAAVAVAFFLTKDFRQYLRDYDDFQKYKQYVLAGETENESDETVPAQSDVTDNSQSNNQDQQPSEPATPDPQPQEPIPGYVLAGSRALTDVSGNLAWEANMISEETAAVIRRYVEERNQVYTWENTYDKTLKINELDRKILSAANCSFPNVSISFVGDSITEGVGGNEDASGNKISYVNYVQDALHFGTVTNNGVAGSTIGDYMTQTDLSIAYNQDKLFDAKNMITVFYAGLNDYLYKPEVKNFGVLNDGSTGGYCGQLQMLLRSFPTAYPNTKFFIVTAFQTTLDNGVTEVTNFDGIPTLNDYMQPQRLLAAECGYPVIDLYNIGFMDMHDEQTAAALLADGTHPNDAGYRILGEHIAAEILLYYLGIS
;
A
#
# COMPACT_ATOMS: atom_id res chain seq x y z
N MET A 1 -17.91 51.31 -37.47
CA MET A 1 -18.29 50.11 -38.25
C MET A 1 -17.38 48.91 -38.05
N GLY A 2 -16.12 49.05 -37.62
CA GLY A 2 -15.15 47.92 -37.48
C GLY A 2 -15.40 46.93 -36.35
N ASN A 3 -15.98 47.31 -35.19
CA ASN A 3 -16.14 46.46 -34.03
C ASN A 3 -17.30 45.43 -34.20
N ARG A 4 -18.38 45.85 -34.89
CA ARG A 4 -19.54 44.98 -35.08
C ARG A 4 -19.23 43.80 -36.01
N ARG A 5 -18.38 43.99 -37.00
CA ARG A 5 -17.95 42.96 -37.94
C ARG A 5 -17.03 41.89 -37.27
N ARG A 6 -16.14 42.35 -36.36
CA ARG A 6 -15.27 41.44 -35.57
C ARG A 6 -16.08 40.57 -34.56
N ASP A 7 -17.14 41.12 -33.99
CA ASP A 7 -18.01 40.38 -33.09
C ASP A 7 -18.84 39.32 -33.82
N GLU A 8 -19.30 39.60 -35.02
CA GLU A 8 -20.00 38.64 -35.87
C GLU A 8 -19.06 37.50 -36.34
N GLU A 9 -17.84 37.84 -36.73
CA GLU A 9 -16.81 36.84 -37.07
C GLU A 9 -16.44 35.96 -35.88
N ARG A 10 -16.27 36.52 -34.68
CA ARG A 10 -16.06 35.71 -33.44
C ARG A 10 -17.23 34.79 -33.13
N LYS A 11 -18.46 35.25 -33.25
CA LYS A 11 -19.65 34.38 -33.05
C LYS A 11 -19.71 33.25 -34.05
N ALA A 12 -19.41 33.54 -35.33
CA ALA A 12 -19.35 32.53 -36.38
C ALA A 12 -18.29 31.44 -36.07
N TRP A 13 -17.07 31.87 -35.61
CA TRP A 13 -16.00 30.94 -35.22
C TRP A 13 -16.38 30.09 -34.01
N LEU A 14 -17.07 30.63 -33.02
CA LEU A 14 -17.54 29.88 -31.86
C LEU A 14 -18.58 28.83 -32.23
N ILE A 15 -19.48 29.15 -33.17
CA ILE A 15 -20.46 28.19 -33.69
C ILE A 15 -19.76 27.07 -34.47
N VAL A 16 -18.79 27.39 -35.31
CA VAL A 16 -18.04 26.37 -36.08
C VAL A 16 -17.22 25.49 -35.15
N ALA A 17 -16.56 26.05 -34.13
CA ALA A 17 -15.84 25.29 -33.12
C ALA A 17 -16.77 24.36 -32.33
N GLY A 18 -17.96 24.84 -31.95
CA GLY A 18 -18.98 24.01 -31.28
C GLY A 18 -19.47 22.84 -32.13
N ILE A 19 -19.66 23.06 -33.45
CA ILE A 19 -20.07 22.00 -34.39
C ILE A 19 -18.94 20.97 -34.56
N ILE A 20 -17.68 21.38 -34.62
CA ILE A 20 -16.53 20.46 -34.72
C ILE A 20 -16.42 19.61 -33.46
N VAL A 21 -16.52 20.21 -32.27
CA VAL A 21 -16.49 19.47 -31.00
C VAL A 21 -17.63 18.48 -30.92
N ALA A 22 -18.86 18.88 -31.31
CA ALA A 22 -20.00 17.97 -31.36
C ALA A 22 -19.81 16.82 -32.36
N ALA A 23 -19.24 17.10 -33.52
CA ALA A 23 -18.97 16.07 -34.54
C ALA A 23 -17.90 15.08 -34.10
N VAL A 24 -16.85 15.55 -33.41
CA VAL A 24 -15.80 14.69 -32.84
C VAL A 24 -16.37 13.82 -31.71
N ALA A 25 -17.20 14.40 -30.83
CA ALA A 25 -17.90 13.63 -29.78
C ALA A 25 -18.79 12.55 -30.36
N VAL A 26 -19.60 12.86 -31.38
CA VAL A 26 -20.47 11.87 -32.06
C VAL A 26 -19.64 10.80 -32.77
N ALA A 27 -18.51 11.16 -33.40
CA ALA A 27 -17.62 10.19 -34.03
C ALA A 27 -17.02 9.25 -33.00
N PHE A 28 -16.61 9.75 -31.84
CA PHE A 28 -16.11 8.95 -30.71
C PHE A 28 -17.17 7.98 -30.21
N PHE A 29 -18.42 8.44 -29.99
CA PHE A 29 -19.54 7.58 -29.58
C PHE A 29 -19.92 6.50 -30.63
N LEU A 30 -19.54 6.69 -31.87
CA LEU A 30 -19.82 5.72 -32.95
C LEU A 30 -18.65 4.76 -33.18
N THR A 31 -17.50 4.94 -32.51
CA THR A 31 -16.33 4.06 -32.68
C THR A 31 -16.59 2.67 -32.11
N LYS A 32 -15.92 1.68 -32.70
CA LYS A 32 -15.98 0.29 -32.25
C LYS A 32 -15.50 0.18 -30.79
N ASP A 33 -14.53 1.00 -30.42
CA ASP A 33 -13.85 0.99 -29.13
C ASP A 33 -14.77 1.47 -27.99
N PHE A 34 -15.56 2.54 -28.22
CA PHE A 34 -16.55 2.99 -27.23
C PHE A 34 -17.65 1.95 -26.99
N ARG A 35 -18.09 1.23 -28.02
CA ARG A 35 -19.05 0.14 -27.86
C ARG A 35 -18.49 -1.08 -27.17
N GLN A 36 -17.18 -1.35 -27.31
CA GLN A 36 -16.48 -2.37 -26.54
C GLN A 36 -16.39 -1.95 -25.07
N TYR A 37 -15.94 -0.73 -24.80
CA TYR A 37 -15.92 -0.15 -23.47
C TYR A 37 -17.25 -0.27 -22.71
N LEU A 38 -18.39 0.04 -23.36
CA LEU A 38 -19.70 -0.09 -22.73
C LEU A 38 -20.04 -1.56 -22.39
N ARG A 39 -19.64 -2.53 -23.23
CA ARG A 39 -19.86 -3.95 -22.93
C ARG A 39 -18.99 -4.42 -21.76
N ASP A 40 -17.73 -4.06 -21.76
CA ASP A 40 -16.79 -4.44 -20.70
C ASP A 40 -17.20 -3.84 -19.34
N TYR A 41 -17.75 -2.62 -19.36
CA TYR A 41 -18.34 -1.97 -18.19
C TYR A 41 -19.59 -2.71 -17.68
N ASP A 42 -20.49 -3.11 -18.57
CA ASP A 42 -21.69 -3.89 -18.20
C ASP A 42 -21.33 -5.27 -17.64
N ASP A 43 -20.31 -5.92 -18.19
CA ASP A 43 -19.84 -7.22 -17.70
C ASP A 43 -19.12 -7.08 -16.34
N PHE A 44 -18.40 -5.99 -16.12
CA PHE A 44 -17.84 -5.65 -14.81
C PHE A 44 -18.94 -5.40 -13.75
N GLN A 45 -20.02 -4.69 -14.09
CA GLN A 45 -21.15 -4.48 -13.17
C GLN A 45 -21.86 -5.80 -12.83
N LYS A 46 -21.95 -6.72 -13.75
CA LYS A 46 -22.50 -8.08 -13.50
C LYS A 46 -21.57 -8.89 -12.58
N TYR A 47 -20.26 -8.85 -12.83
CA TYR A 47 -19.28 -9.51 -11.98
C TYR A 47 -19.35 -8.98 -10.55
N LYS A 48 -19.41 -7.65 -10.36
CA LYS A 48 -19.58 -7.01 -9.07
C LYS A 48 -20.85 -7.47 -8.34
N GLN A 49 -21.98 -7.60 -9.04
CA GLN A 49 -23.22 -8.12 -8.46
C GLN A 49 -23.08 -9.59 -8.07
N TYR A 50 -22.34 -10.39 -8.83
CA TYR A 50 -22.07 -11.79 -8.52
C TYR A 50 -21.23 -11.93 -7.26
N VAL A 51 -20.17 -11.13 -7.09
CA VAL A 51 -19.33 -11.12 -5.89
C VAL A 51 -20.13 -10.70 -4.65
N LEU A 52 -20.93 -9.62 -4.76
CA LEU A 52 -21.79 -9.17 -3.67
C LEU A 52 -22.89 -10.16 -3.30
N ALA A 53 -23.40 -10.93 -4.29
CA ALA A 53 -24.38 -11.98 -4.04
C ALA A 53 -23.75 -13.22 -3.35
N GLY A 54 -22.49 -13.52 -3.68
CA GLY A 54 -21.75 -14.61 -3.04
C GLY A 54 -21.44 -14.35 -1.55
N GLU A 55 -21.23 -13.09 -1.17
CA GLU A 55 -21.04 -12.69 0.23
C GLU A 55 -22.34 -12.83 1.06
N THR A 56 -23.52 -12.67 0.43
CA THR A 56 -24.79 -12.79 1.14
C THR A 56 -25.29 -14.26 1.28
N GLU A 57 -24.77 -15.19 0.50
CA GLU A 57 -25.16 -16.61 0.59
C GLU A 57 -24.37 -17.37 1.68
N ASN A 58 -23.25 -16.84 2.17
CA ASN A 58 -22.47 -17.48 3.26
C ASN A 58 -22.98 -17.18 4.67
N GLU A 59 -24.00 -16.31 4.84
CA GLU A 59 -24.59 -16.01 6.16
C GLU A 59 -25.82 -16.84 6.54
N SER A 60 -26.25 -17.78 5.70
CA SER A 60 -27.45 -18.62 6.00
C SER A 60 -27.22 -20.08 5.62
N ASP A 61 -26.56 -20.86 6.44
CA ASP A 61 -26.93 -22.24 6.79
C ASP A 61 -25.90 -22.91 7.71
N GLU A 62 -26.03 -22.71 9.01
CA GLU A 62 -25.53 -23.65 9.98
C GLU A 62 -26.72 -24.28 10.72
N THR A 63 -27.19 -25.43 10.22
CA THR A 63 -27.90 -26.40 11.04
C THR A 63 -27.12 -27.69 11.08
N VAL A 64 -26.55 -27.94 12.25
CA VAL A 64 -25.91 -29.20 12.66
C VAL A 64 -26.95 -30.33 12.72
N PRO A 65 -26.60 -31.54 12.32
CA PRO A 65 -27.00 -32.71 13.12
C PRO A 65 -25.80 -33.54 13.57
N ALA A 66 -25.97 -33.98 14.83
CA ALA A 66 -25.02 -34.75 15.60
C ALA A 66 -24.99 -36.23 15.23
N GLN A 67 -23.84 -36.84 15.61
CA GLN A 67 -23.58 -38.22 16.00
C GLN A 67 -23.52 -39.35 14.97
N SER A 68 -22.36 -40.01 14.94
CA SER A 68 -22.20 -41.31 15.59
C SER A 68 -20.77 -41.83 15.55
N ASP A 69 -20.36 -42.39 16.68
CA ASP A 69 -19.15 -43.16 16.94
C ASP A 69 -18.85 -44.27 15.92
N VAL A 70 -17.58 -44.55 15.70
CA VAL A 70 -16.97 -45.89 15.80
C VAL A 70 -15.44 -45.82 15.87
N THR A 71 -14.91 -46.43 16.85
CA THR A 71 -13.58 -46.85 17.25
C THR A 71 -12.68 -47.46 16.17
N ASP A 72 -11.41 -47.21 16.32
CA ASP A 72 -10.29 -48.08 16.71
C ASP A 72 -9.24 -48.42 15.64
N ASN A 73 -8.04 -48.19 16.07
CA ASN A 73 -6.80 -48.98 16.02
C ASN A 73 -5.77 -48.85 14.90
N SER A 74 -4.57 -48.63 15.40
CA SER A 74 -3.23 -49.17 15.04
C SER A 74 -2.25 -48.26 14.33
N GLN A 75 -1.38 -47.72 15.15
CA GLN A 75 0.10 -47.75 15.11
C GLN A 75 0.79 -47.92 13.76
N SER A 76 1.63 -46.91 13.36
CA SER A 76 3.06 -47.19 13.29
C SER A 76 3.87 -45.89 13.31
N ASN A 77 4.85 -45.88 14.19
CA ASN A 77 5.95 -44.95 14.30
C ASN A 77 6.78 -44.90 13.00
N ASN A 78 7.15 -43.67 12.57
CA ASN A 78 8.52 -43.39 12.17
C ASN A 78 8.81 -41.90 12.44
N GLN A 79 9.54 -41.70 13.52
CA GLN A 79 10.23 -40.45 13.80
C GLN A 79 11.49 -40.42 12.91
N ASP A 80 11.50 -39.56 11.88
CA ASP A 80 12.72 -39.00 11.36
C ASP A 80 12.98 -37.68 12.11
N GLN A 81 13.84 -37.77 13.10
CA GLN A 81 14.42 -36.64 13.79
C GLN A 81 15.45 -36.00 12.86
N GLN A 82 15.07 -34.89 12.23
CA GLN A 82 16.01 -33.94 11.67
C GLN A 82 16.77 -33.30 12.86
N PRO A 83 18.12 -33.19 12.79
CA PRO A 83 18.87 -32.55 13.87
C PRO A 83 18.45 -31.08 14.00
N SER A 84 17.95 -30.70 15.14
CA SER A 84 17.73 -29.30 15.48
C SER A 84 19.08 -28.58 15.48
N GLU A 85 19.26 -27.61 14.58
CA GLU A 85 20.32 -26.61 14.73
C GLU A 85 20.21 -25.97 16.12
N PRO A 86 21.34 -25.74 16.81
CA PRO A 86 21.31 -25.06 18.10
C PRO A 86 20.72 -23.66 17.89
N ALA A 87 19.67 -23.35 18.64
CA ALA A 87 19.07 -22.03 18.68
C ALA A 87 20.17 -20.99 18.91
N THR A 88 20.41 -20.13 17.95
CA THR A 88 21.19 -18.91 18.12
C THR A 88 20.53 -18.13 19.26
N PRO A 89 21.28 -17.72 20.31
CA PRO A 89 20.70 -16.92 21.37
C PRO A 89 20.09 -15.66 20.77
N ASP A 90 18.90 -15.28 21.25
CA ASP A 90 18.27 -14.01 20.91
C ASP A 90 19.30 -12.89 21.04
N PRO A 91 19.49 -12.05 20.01
CA PRO A 91 20.44 -10.96 20.08
C PRO A 91 20.05 -10.04 21.23
N GLN A 92 20.96 -9.87 22.20
CA GLN A 92 20.75 -8.92 23.29
C GLN A 92 20.62 -7.52 22.71
N PRO A 93 19.69 -6.67 23.20
CA PRO A 93 19.57 -5.29 22.76
C PRO A 93 20.93 -4.59 22.84
N GLN A 94 21.31 -3.90 21.77
CA GLN A 94 22.56 -3.13 21.76
C GLN A 94 22.44 -1.94 22.72
N GLU A 95 23.47 -1.71 23.50
CA GLU A 95 23.53 -0.54 24.38
C GLU A 95 23.99 0.70 23.59
N PRO A 96 23.51 1.92 23.95
CA PRO A 96 23.95 3.15 23.33
C PRO A 96 25.49 3.33 23.46
N ILE A 97 26.12 3.75 22.37
CA ILE A 97 27.55 4.08 22.35
C ILE A 97 27.70 5.51 22.86
N PRO A 98 28.30 5.75 24.01
CA PRO A 98 28.34 7.08 24.63
C PRO A 98 28.94 8.14 23.70
N GLY A 99 28.20 9.22 23.45
CA GLY A 99 28.65 10.36 22.66
C GLY A 99 28.75 10.09 21.14
N TYR A 100 28.17 8.98 20.67
CA TYR A 100 28.18 8.61 19.27
C TYR A 100 26.76 8.67 18.68
N VAL A 101 26.64 9.18 17.46
CA VAL A 101 25.44 9.11 16.62
C VAL A 101 25.91 8.85 15.19
N LEU A 102 25.31 7.88 14.51
CA LEU A 102 25.67 7.53 13.13
C LEU A 102 25.54 8.73 12.20
N ALA A 103 26.59 9.01 11.44
CA ALA A 103 26.61 10.12 10.50
C ALA A 103 25.55 9.98 9.40
N GLY A 104 24.78 11.04 9.15
CA GLY A 104 23.69 11.06 8.16
C GLY A 104 22.37 10.49 8.66
N SER A 105 22.33 9.90 9.87
CA SER A 105 21.07 9.44 10.47
C SER A 105 20.15 10.61 10.82
N ARG A 106 18.85 10.29 10.98
CA ARG A 106 17.80 11.24 11.34
C ARG A 106 17.30 10.95 12.74
N ALA A 107 17.34 11.94 13.61
CA ALA A 107 16.72 11.84 14.93
C ALA A 107 15.19 11.99 14.83
N LEU A 108 14.48 11.41 15.79
CA LEU A 108 13.06 11.63 16.02
C LEU A 108 12.86 12.42 17.31
N THR A 109 11.99 13.40 17.25
CA THR A 109 11.53 14.17 18.42
C THR A 109 10.02 14.05 18.59
N ASP A 110 9.56 14.09 19.83
CA ASP A 110 8.14 14.17 20.14
C ASP A 110 7.57 15.57 19.83
N VAL A 111 6.26 15.73 19.99
CA VAL A 111 5.56 17.00 19.77
C VAL A 111 6.02 18.15 20.70
N SER A 112 6.72 17.82 21.79
CA SER A 112 7.31 18.78 22.72
C SER A 112 8.76 19.10 22.41
N GLY A 113 9.32 18.47 21.36
CA GLY A 113 10.72 18.62 20.95
C GLY A 113 11.72 17.77 21.73
N ASN A 114 11.26 16.83 22.58
CA ASN A 114 12.16 15.91 23.27
C ASN A 114 12.65 14.82 22.33
N LEU A 115 13.92 14.44 22.44
CA LEU A 115 14.50 13.35 21.67
C LEU A 115 13.81 12.02 22.02
N ALA A 116 13.18 11.40 21.03
CA ALA A 116 12.54 10.11 21.18
C ALA A 116 13.39 8.95 20.65
N TRP A 117 14.19 9.22 19.61
CA TRP A 117 15.08 8.23 19.02
C TRP A 117 16.23 8.89 18.24
N GLU A 118 17.38 8.25 18.29
CA GLU A 118 18.56 8.55 17.46
C GLU A 118 19.39 7.29 17.22
N ALA A 119 20.21 7.27 16.16
CA ALA A 119 21.05 6.12 15.80
C ALA A 119 22.35 6.08 16.62
N ASN A 120 22.25 6.01 17.94
CA ASN A 120 23.37 5.99 18.85
C ASN A 120 23.87 4.57 19.21
N MET A 121 23.17 3.53 18.72
CA MET A 121 23.50 2.12 18.92
C MET A 121 24.20 1.47 17.72
N ILE A 122 24.24 2.15 16.57
CA ILE A 122 24.77 1.60 15.32
C ILE A 122 26.17 2.13 15.06
N SER A 123 27.18 1.26 15.17
CA SER A 123 28.56 1.61 14.81
C SER A 123 28.74 1.75 13.28
N GLU A 124 29.83 2.40 12.85
CA GLU A 124 30.16 2.49 11.41
C GLU A 124 30.42 1.11 10.79
N GLU A 125 30.94 0.16 11.53
CA GLU A 125 31.12 -1.23 11.07
C GLU A 125 29.78 -1.89 10.80
N THR A 126 28.82 -1.73 11.72
CA THR A 126 27.46 -2.23 11.55
C THR A 126 26.77 -1.54 10.36
N ALA A 127 26.89 -0.22 10.27
CA ALA A 127 26.34 0.53 9.14
C ALA A 127 26.94 0.09 7.80
N ALA A 128 28.25 -0.22 7.75
CA ALA A 128 28.89 -0.76 6.55
C ALA A 128 28.36 -2.15 6.16
N VAL A 129 28.02 -2.99 7.14
CA VAL A 129 27.36 -4.29 6.87
C VAL A 129 25.97 -4.08 6.29
N ILE A 130 25.19 -3.17 6.89
CA ILE A 130 23.83 -2.84 6.41
C ILE A 130 23.88 -2.31 4.97
N ARG A 131 24.80 -1.36 4.66
CA ARG A 131 24.97 -0.83 3.29
C ARG A 131 25.22 -1.94 2.27
N ARG A 132 26.03 -2.96 2.60
CA ARG A 132 26.25 -4.10 1.70
C ARG A 132 24.96 -4.90 1.44
N TYR A 133 24.13 -5.12 2.47
CA TYR A 133 22.83 -5.78 2.27
C TYR A 133 21.89 -4.94 1.41
N VAL A 134 21.89 -3.62 1.57
CA VAL A 134 21.13 -2.70 0.72
C VAL A 134 21.62 -2.75 -0.74
N GLU A 135 22.95 -2.72 -0.96
CA GLU A 135 23.54 -2.86 -2.29
C GLU A 135 23.16 -4.19 -2.95
N GLU A 136 23.20 -5.31 -2.22
CA GLU A 136 22.77 -6.63 -2.70
C GLU A 136 21.26 -6.60 -3.01
N ARG A 137 20.42 -6.03 -2.14
CA ARG A 137 18.98 -5.91 -2.34
C ARG A 137 18.63 -5.09 -3.58
N ASN A 138 19.33 -3.98 -3.83
CA ASN A 138 19.13 -3.16 -5.02
C ASN A 138 19.43 -3.92 -6.32
N GLN A 139 20.38 -4.87 -6.30
CA GLN A 139 20.64 -5.76 -7.44
C GLN A 139 19.49 -6.76 -7.64
N VAL A 140 18.87 -7.24 -6.56
CA VAL A 140 17.73 -8.17 -6.61
C VAL A 140 16.51 -7.53 -7.26
N TYR A 141 16.32 -6.22 -7.15
CA TYR A 141 15.20 -5.51 -7.78
C TYR A 141 15.13 -5.71 -9.31
N THR A 142 16.26 -6.02 -9.95
CA THR A 142 16.33 -6.28 -11.40
C THR A 142 16.02 -7.74 -11.80
N TRP A 143 15.73 -8.62 -10.85
CA TRP A 143 15.44 -10.02 -11.15
C TRP A 143 14.07 -10.15 -11.83
N GLU A 144 14.00 -11.05 -12.84
CA GLU A 144 12.75 -11.30 -13.57
C GLU A 144 11.80 -12.24 -12.80
N ASN A 145 12.34 -13.26 -12.11
CA ASN A 145 11.52 -14.18 -11.31
C ASN A 145 11.00 -13.47 -10.06
N THR A 146 9.72 -13.20 -10.03
CA THR A 146 9.08 -12.39 -8.99
C THR A 146 9.06 -13.10 -7.63
N TYR A 147 8.80 -14.40 -7.60
CA TYR A 147 8.77 -15.16 -6.35
C TYR A 147 10.15 -15.19 -5.68
N ASP A 148 11.19 -15.62 -6.43
CA ASP A 148 12.55 -15.65 -5.92
C ASP A 148 13.05 -14.25 -5.52
N LYS A 149 12.69 -13.22 -6.31
CA LYS A 149 12.96 -11.81 -6.00
C LYS A 149 12.37 -11.42 -4.64
N THR A 150 11.10 -11.66 -4.44
CA THR A 150 10.37 -11.32 -3.21
C THR A 150 10.99 -12.01 -2.00
N LEU A 151 11.27 -13.30 -2.09
CA LEU A 151 11.93 -14.05 -1.00
C LEU A 151 13.34 -13.54 -0.71
N LYS A 152 14.12 -13.23 -1.76
CA LYS A 152 15.49 -12.72 -1.55
C LYS A 152 15.51 -11.31 -0.99
N ILE A 153 14.59 -10.43 -1.39
CA ILE A 153 14.40 -9.12 -0.77
C ILE A 153 14.10 -9.31 0.70
N ASN A 154 13.15 -10.17 1.04
CA ASN A 154 12.79 -10.44 2.44
C ASN A 154 13.95 -11.02 3.26
N GLU A 155 14.73 -11.94 2.70
CA GLU A 155 15.95 -12.43 3.36
C GLU A 155 16.91 -11.29 3.71
N LEU A 156 17.11 -10.35 2.78
CA LEU A 156 18.00 -9.20 2.98
C LEU A 156 17.43 -8.18 3.97
N ASP A 157 16.12 -7.92 3.92
CA ASP A 157 15.44 -7.08 4.91
C ASP A 157 15.61 -7.62 6.33
N ARG A 158 15.43 -8.92 6.52
CA ARG A 158 15.68 -9.58 7.81
C ARG A 158 17.14 -9.47 8.26
N LYS A 159 18.11 -9.58 7.34
CA LYS A 159 19.53 -9.35 7.65
C LYS A 159 19.80 -7.91 8.06
N ILE A 160 19.18 -6.93 7.41
CA ILE A 160 19.27 -5.52 7.74
C ILE A 160 18.72 -5.28 9.15
N LEU A 161 17.48 -5.74 9.40
CA LEU A 161 16.82 -5.60 10.71
C LEU A 161 17.64 -6.26 11.84
N SER A 162 18.10 -7.49 11.60
CA SER A 162 18.92 -8.23 12.57
C SER A 162 20.28 -7.58 12.81
N ALA A 163 20.96 -7.08 11.77
CA ALA A 163 22.25 -6.41 11.93
C ALA A 163 22.11 -5.10 12.70
N ALA A 164 21.07 -4.33 12.43
CA ALA A 164 20.80 -3.10 13.13
C ALA A 164 20.34 -3.32 14.57
N ASN A 165 19.53 -4.36 14.81
CA ASN A 165 18.97 -4.70 16.12
C ASN A 165 18.45 -3.47 16.89
N CYS A 166 17.75 -2.56 16.19
CA CYS A 166 17.24 -1.31 16.72
C CYS A 166 15.81 -1.46 17.24
N SER A 167 15.49 -0.67 18.27
CA SER A 167 14.12 -0.52 18.77
C SER A 167 13.74 0.94 18.90
N PHE A 168 12.43 1.22 18.88
CA PHE A 168 11.85 2.57 18.93
C PHE A 168 10.88 2.74 20.12
N PRO A 169 11.32 2.43 21.37
CA PRO A 169 10.41 2.31 22.52
C PRO A 169 9.72 3.63 22.93
N ASN A 170 10.25 4.77 22.52
CA ASN A 170 9.68 6.08 22.82
C ASN A 170 9.01 6.73 21.60
N VAL A 171 8.81 5.97 20.52
CA VAL A 171 8.23 6.47 19.26
C VAL A 171 6.81 5.94 19.11
N SER A 172 5.87 6.83 18.76
CA SER A 172 4.52 6.47 18.36
C SER A 172 4.41 6.41 16.84
N ILE A 173 3.81 5.33 16.35
CA ILE A 173 3.55 5.11 14.92
C ILE A 173 2.08 4.77 14.68
N SER A 174 1.51 5.29 13.59
CA SER A 174 0.20 4.90 13.10
C SER A 174 0.26 4.40 11.66
N PHE A 175 -0.68 3.55 11.32
CA PHE A 175 -0.85 3.01 9.98
C PHE A 175 -2.26 3.36 9.52
N VAL A 176 -2.36 4.03 8.38
CA VAL A 176 -3.63 4.44 7.78
C VAL A 176 -3.73 3.81 6.40
N GLY A 177 -4.81 3.10 6.14
CA GLY A 177 -4.99 2.39 4.89
C GLY A 177 -6.32 1.65 4.78
N ASP A 178 -6.34 0.68 3.91
CA ASP A 178 -7.51 -0.11 3.56
C ASP A 178 -7.52 -1.50 4.25
N SER A 179 -8.15 -2.49 3.61
CA SER A 179 -8.24 -3.88 4.06
C SER A 179 -6.88 -4.55 4.28
N ILE A 180 -5.85 -4.18 3.52
CA ILE A 180 -4.50 -4.72 3.69
C ILE A 180 -3.89 -4.20 5.01
N THR A 181 -4.13 -2.94 5.35
CA THR A 181 -3.71 -2.38 6.63
C THR A 181 -4.53 -2.95 7.80
N GLU A 182 -5.85 -3.12 7.62
CA GLU A 182 -6.72 -3.76 8.62
C GLU A 182 -6.30 -5.20 8.92
N GLY A 183 -5.85 -5.98 7.91
CA GLY A 183 -5.41 -7.37 8.05
C GLY A 183 -6.38 -8.40 7.48
N VAL A 184 -7.19 -8.02 6.50
CA VAL A 184 -8.06 -8.97 5.78
C VAL A 184 -7.19 -10.03 5.08
N GLY A 185 -7.56 -11.30 5.22
CA GLY A 185 -6.80 -12.44 4.68
C GLY A 185 -5.72 -13.00 5.61
N GLY A 186 -5.33 -12.26 6.66
CA GLY A 186 -4.43 -12.73 7.71
C GLY A 186 -5.15 -13.54 8.78
N ASN A 187 -4.39 -14.18 9.65
CA ASN A 187 -4.90 -14.85 10.84
C ASN A 187 -5.41 -13.84 11.88
N GLU A 188 -6.06 -14.36 12.93
CA GLU A 188 -6.43 -13.59 14.10
C GLU A 188 -5.53 -13.95 15.28
N ASP A 189 -5.28 -12.99 16.16
CA ASP A 189 -4.62 -13.22 17.43
C ASP A 189 -5.57 -13.93 18.43
N ALA A 190 -5.07 -14.27 19.60
CA ALA A 190 -5.85 -14.94 20.65
C ALA A 190 -7.05 -14.10 21.16
N SER A 191 -7.12 -12.82 20.82
CA SER A 191 -8.20 -11.90 21.18
C SER A 191 -9.18 -11.67 20.03
N GLY A 192 -8.95 -12.30 18.86
CA GLY A 192 -9.76 -12.13 17.66
C GLY A 192 -9.44 -10.87 16.86
N ASN A 193 -8.28 -10.23 17.10
CA ASN A 193 -7.83 -9.11 16.27
C ASN A 193 -7.09 -9.66 15.04
N LYS A 194 -7.35 -9.07 13.87
CA LYS A 194 -6.67 -9.44 12.65
C LYS A 194 -5.17 -9.11 12.73
N ILE A 195 -4.35 -10.02 12.23
CA ILE A 195 -2.90 -9.87 12.11
C ILE A 195 -2.61 -9.33 10.70
N SER A 196 -1.96 -8.17 10.64
CA SER A 196 -1.54 -7.56 9.38
C SER A 196 -0.04 -7.30 9.37
N TYR A 197 0.46 -6.68 8.31
CA TYR A 197 1.85 -6.23 8.24
C TYR A 197 2.23 -5.28 9.40
N VAL A 198 1.26 -4.59 9.99
CA VAL A 198 1.44 -3.69 11.15
C VAL A 198 2.03 -4.45 12.35
N ASN A 199 1.56 -5.66 12.60
CA ASN A 199 2.06 -6.51 13.68
C ASN A 199 3.53 -6.88 13.46
N TYR A 200 3.90 -7.23 12.23
CA TYR A 200 5.27 -7.59 11.88
C TYR A 200 6.24 -6.40 11.87
N VAL A 201 5.74 -5.18 11.55
CA VAL A 201 6.52 -3.94 11.76
C VAL A 201 6.77 -3.72 13.26
N GLN A 202 5.75 -3.93 14.10
CA GLN A 202 5.89 -3.84 15.55
C GLN A 202 6.89 -4.87 16.09
N ASP A 203 6.79 -6.11 15.64
CA ASP A 203 7.70 -7.19 16.07
C ASP A 203 9.17 -6.90 15.69
N ALA A 204 9.38 -6.24 14.55
CA ALA A 204 10.72 -5.94 14.06
C ALA A 204 11.36 -4.70 14.72
N LEU A 205 10.58 -3.67 15.06
CA LEU A 205 11.10 -2.36 15.48
C LEU A 205 10.69 -1.94 16.91
N HIS A 206 9.77 -2.65 17.56
CA HIS A 206 9.38 -2.45 18.96
C HIS A 206 9.03 -0.99 19.29
N PHE A 207 8.09 -0.41 18.57
CA PHE A 207 7.57 0.93 18.84
C PHE A 207 6.86 1.02 20.19
N GLY A 208 6.95 2.16 20.86
CA GLY A 208 6.30 2.37 22.15
C GLY A 208 4.77 2.42 22.05
N THR A 209 4.25 2.93 20.95
CA THR A 209 2.79 2.96 20.65
C THR A 209 2.57 2.68 19.18
N VAL A 210 1.68 1.74 18.88
CA VAL A 210 1.25 1.42 17.52
C VAL A 210 -0.26 1.54 17.41
N THR A 211 -0.72 2.23 16.37
CA THR A 211 -2.15 2.33 16.05
C THR A 211 -2.39 1.84 14.63
N ASN A 212 -3.25 0.85 14.48
CA ASN A 212 -3.75 0.41 13.18
C ASN A 212 -5.09 1.08 12.89
N ASN A 213 -5.11 1.99 11.91
CA ASN A 213 -6.29 2.70 11.40
C ASN A 213 -6.64 2.22 9.98
N GLY A 214 -6.39 0.94 9.68
CA GLY A 214 -6.86 0.29 8.47
C GLY A 214 -8.37 0.09 8.51
N VAL A 215 -9.05 0.38 7.41
CA VAL A 215 -10.51 0.17 7.25
C VAL A 215 -10.76 -0.49 5.91
N ALA A 216 -11.29 -1.71 5.93
CA ALA A 216 -11.55 -2.47 4.71
C ALA A 216 -12.45 -1.71 3.73
N GLY A 217 -12.09 -1.73 2.46
CA GLY A 217 -12.81 -1.01 1.41
C GLY A 217 -12.52 0.50 1.34
N SER A 218 -11.66 1.04 2.22
CA SER A 218 -11.32 2.47 2.18
C SER A 218 -10.72 2.89 0.85
N THR A 219 -11.17 4.04 0.37
CA THR A 219 -10.64 4.78 -0.78
C THR A 219 -10.02 6.09 -0.32
N ILE A 220 -9.12 6.66 -1.09
CA ILE A 220 -8.61 8.01 -0.82
C ILE A 220 -9.71 9.03 -1.10
N GLY A 221 -10.38 8.90 -2.25
CA GLY A 221 -11.46 9.79 -2.68
C GLY A 221 -12.82 9.48 -2.04
N ASP A 222 -13.73 10.46 -2.12
CA ASP A 222 -15.11 10.39 -1.62
C ASP A 222 -16.15 10.23 -2.75
N TYR A 223 -15.72 9.85 -3.93
CA TYR A 223 -16.57 9.69 -5.12
C TYR A 223 -17.51 8.47 -5.05
N MET A 224 -17.43 7.70 -4.00
CA MET A 224 -18.41 6.70 -3.63
C MET A 224 -19.50 7.35 -2.77
N THR A 225 -20.71 6.82 -2.80
CA THR A 225 -21.81 7.27 -1.93
C THR A 225 -21.56 6.98 -0.44
N GLN A 226 -20.49 6.26 -0.13
CA GLN A 226 -20.07 5.88 1.21
C GLN A 226 -18.91 6.78 1.68
N THR A 227 -19.22 7.97 2.14
CA THR A 227 -18.22 8.89 2.71
C THR A 227 -17.47 8.30 3.91
N ASP A 228 -18.07 7.32 4.60
CA ASP A 228 -17.45 6.65 5.75
C ASP A 228 -16.18 5.88 5.37
N LEU A 229 -16.03 5.50 4.11
CA LEU A 229 -14.86 4.80 3.57
C LEU A 229 -13.83 5.75 2.94
N SER A 230 -14.12 7.05 2.79
CA SER A 230 -13.15 8.01 2.25
C SER A 230 -12.14 8.43 3.31
N ILE A 231 -10.87 8.18 3.05
CA ILE A 231 -9.76 8.59 3.92
C ILE A 231 -9.66 10.13 3.96
N ALA A 232 -9.80 10.80 2.82
CA ALA A 232 -9.74 12.26 2.75
C ALA A 232 -10.88 12.91 3.54
N TYR A 233 -12.08 12.33 3.52
CA TYR A 233 -13.22 12.82 4.29
C TYR A 233 -13.08 12.56 5.80
N ASN A 234 -12.49 11.44 6.18
CA ASN A 234 -12.33 11.01 7.58
C ASN A 234 -10.93 11.32 8.15
N GLN A 235 -10.16 12.22 7.55
CA GLN A 235 -8.78 12.48 7.96
C GLN A 235 -8.63 12.79 9.46
N ASP A 236 -9.57 13.55 10.04
CA ASP A 236 -9.54 13.93 11.46
C ASP A 236 -9.73 12.74 12.43
N LYS A 237 -10.27 11.63 11.94
CA LYS A 237 -10.43 10.39 12.72
C LYS A 237 -9.26 9.43 12.54
N LEU A 238 -8.64 9.45 11.36
CA LEU A 238 -7.63 8.46 10.96
C LEU A 238 -6.21 8.92 11.28
N PHE A 239 -5.96 10.23 11.25
CA PHE A 239 -4.63 10.80 11.53
C PHE A 239 -4.64 11.50 12.89
N ASP A 240 -3.58 11.29 13.68
CA ASP A 240 -3.39 11.94 14.98
C ASP A 240 -2.04 12.66 14.98
N ALA A 241 -2.07 13.98 15.24
CA ALA A 241 -0.88 14.84 15.34
C ALA A 241 0.10 14.44 16.47
N LYS A 242 -0.30 13.53 17.36
CA LYS A 242 0.59 12.98 18.40
C LYS A 242 1.51 11.88 17.89
N ASN A 243 1.18 11.27 16.75
CA ASN A 243 2.04 10.26 16.16
C ASN A 243 3.29 10.89 15.54
N MET A 244 4.44 10.34 15.85
CA MET A 244 5.73 10.79 15.29
C MET A 244 5.93 10.25 13.89
N ILE A 245 5.35 9.08 13.59
CA ILE A 245 5.40 8.43 12.27
C ILE A 245 3.98 8.05 11.87
N THR A 246 3.65 8.24 10.59
CA THR A 246 2.47 7.68 9.97
C THR A 246 2.84 6.99 8.66
N VAL A 247 2.46 5.74 8.53
CA VAL A 247 2.56 4.97 7.29
C VAL A 247 1.21 5.03 6.60
N PHE A 248 1.18 5.56 5.38
CA PHE A 248 -0.02 5.71 4.57
C PHE A 248 0.03 4.73 3.40
N TYR A 249 -0.85 3.74 3.43
CA TYR A 249 -0.93 2.66 2.44
C TYR A 249 -2.35 2.51 1.93
N ALA A 250 -2.71 3.23 0.86
CA ALA A 250 -4.05 3.25 0.28
C ALA A 250 -4.00 3.54 -1.22
N GLY A 251 -5.16 3.48 -1.89
CA GLY A 251 -5.32 3.80 -3.31
C GLY A 251 -5.60 2.58 -4.19
N LEU A 252 -5.43 1.37 -3.67
CA LEU A 252 -5.80 0.15 -4.38
C LEU A 252 -7.32 0.08 -4.64
N ASN A 253 -8.14 0.40 -3.65
CA ASN A 253 -9.60 0.40 -3.81
C ASN A 253 -10.09 1.52 -4.75
N ASP A 254 -9.38 2.64 -4.81
CA ASP A 254 -9.66 3.69 -5.80
C ASP A 254 -9.54 3.13 -7.22
N TYR A 255 -8.49 2.36 -7.49
CA TYR A 255 -8.30 1.65 -8.75
C TYR A 255 -9.35 0.54 -8.97
N LEU A 256 -9.56 -0.34 -7.97
CA LEU A 256 -10.43 -1.51 -8.11
C LEU A 256 -11.91 -1.15 -8.29
N TYR A 257 -12.39 -0.15 -7.54
CA TYR A 257 -13.82 0.17 -7.52
C TYR A 257 -14.23 1.27 -8.49
N LYS A 258 -13.28 2.11 -8.92
CA LYS A 258 -13.59 3.28 -9.75
C LYS A 258 -12.53 3.56 -10.81
N PRO A 259 -12.23 2.60 -11.69
CA PRO A 259 -11.22 2.76 -12.73
C PRO A 259 -11.60 3.77 -13.83
N GLU A 260 -12.75 4.45 -13.69
CA GLU A 260 -13.24 5.39 -14.70
C GLU A 260 -12.39 6.66 -14.72
N VAL A 261 -12.00 7.14 -15.90
CA VAL A 261 -11.22 8.36 -16.11
C VAL A 261 -11.79 9.56 -15.37
N LYS A 262 -13.13 9.71 -15.35
CA LYS A 262 -13.80 10.82 -14.65
C LYS A 262 -13.58 10.81 -13.12
N ASN A 263 -13.31 9.65 -12.53
CA ASN A 263 -13.06 9.51 -11.10
C ASN A 263 -11.58 9.59 -10.77
N PHE A 264 -10.71 9.44 -11.75
CA PHE A 264 -9.27 9.58 -11.58
C PHE A 264 -8.85 11.05 -11.40
N GLY A 265 -9.39 11.95 -12.21
CA GLY A 265 -9.05 13.38 -12.16
C GLY A 265 -7.66 13.70 -12.70
N VAL A 266 -7.20 14.91 -12.46
CA VAL A 266 -5.90 15.40 -12.92
C VAL A 266 -5.21 16.15 -11.79
N LEU A 267 -3.92 15.91 -11.58
CA LEU A 267 -3.13 16.69 -10.62
C LEU A 267 -2.97 18.14 -11.10
N ASN A 268 -3.08 19.08 -10.14
CA ASN A 268 -2.80 20.51 -10.37
C ASN A 268 -3.76 21.22 -11.34
N ASP A 269 -4.92 20.68 -11.63
CA ASP A 269 -5.94 21.34 -12.46
C ASP A 269 -6.85 22.28 -11.66
N GLY A 270 -6.64 22.39 -10.34
CA GLY A 270 -7.46 23.18 -9.41
C GLY A 270 -8.72 22.47 -8.94
N SER A 271 -8.98 21.26 -9.42
CA SER A 271 -10.08 20.41 -8.94
C SER A 271 -9.72 19.76 -7.59
N THR A 272 -10.72 19.63 -6.72
CA THR A 272 -10.65 18.82 -5.49
C THR A 272 -11.39 17.48 -5.65
N GLY A 273 -11.96 17.23 -6.83
CA GLY A 273 -12.70 15.99 -7.12
C GLY A 273 -11.81 14.90 -7.70
N GLY A 274 -12.33 13.66 -7.64
CA GLY A 274 -11.63 12.49 -8.12
C GLY A 274 -10.42 12.09 -7.25
N TYR A 275 -9.79 10.99 -7.61
CA TYR A 275 -8.65 10.45 -6.89
C TYR A 275 -7.47 11.46 -6.77
N CYS A 276 -7.02 12.02 -7.90
CA CYS A 276 -5.90 12.96 -7.92
C CYS A 276 -6.18 14.22 -7.09
N GLY A 277 -7.41 14.78 -7.19
CA GLY A 277 -7.81 15.96 -6.44
C GLY A 277 -7.86 15.72 -4.93
N GLN A 278 -8.45 14.62 -4.50
CA GLN A 278 -8.54 14.22 -3.10
C GLN A 278 -7.17 13.88 -2.52
N LEU A 279 -6.36 13.13 -3.24
CA LEU A 279 -5.00 12.78 -2.84
C LEU A 279 -4.12 14.03 -2.66
N GLN A 280 -4.12 14.96 -3.62
CA GLN A 280 -3.30 16.17 -3.51
C GLN A 280 -3.76 17.06 -2.36
N MET A 281 -5.07 17.19 -2.12
CA MET A 281 -5.61 17.92 -0.98
C MET A 281 -5.14 17.31 0.33
N LEU A 282 -5.23 15.98 0.45
CA LEU A 282 -4.83 15.24 1.63
C LEU A 282 -3.32 15.39 1.91
N LEU A 283 -2.46 14.99 0.97
CA LEU A 283 -1.00 14.96 1.19
C LEU A 283 -0.40 16.36 1.39
N ARG A 284 -0.90 17.38 0.69
CA ARG A 284 -0.45 18.76 0.86
C ARG A 284 -0.94 19.40 2.17
N SER A 285 -1.99 18.89 2.79
CA SER A 285 -2.45 19.36 4.09
C SER A 285 -1.55 18.90 5.24
N PHE A 286 -0.88 17.75 5.12
CA PHE A 286 -0.13 17.13 6.20
C PHE A 286 0.95 18.01 6.84
N PRO A 287 1.79 18.77 6.10
CA PRO A 287 2.81 19.61 6.74
C PRO A 287 2.23 20.68 7.67
N THR A 288 0.99 21.12 7.41
CA THR A 288 0.29 22.10 8.24
C THR A 288 -0.51 21.44 9.35
N ALA A 289 -1.23 20.37 9.04
CA ALA A 289 -2.10 19.68 9.99
C ALA A 289 -1.30 18.82 11.00
N TYR A 290 -0.18 18.25 10.55
CA TYR A 290 0.63 17.29 11.32
C TYR A 290 2.13 17.63 11.25
N PRO A 291 2.57 18.82 11.71
CA PRO A 291 3.92 19.35 11.46
C PRO A 291 5.05 18.53 12.09
N ASN A 292 4.75 17.73 13.10
CA ASN A 292 5.73 16.88 13.81
C ASN A 292 5.65 15.41 13.39
N THR A 293 4.77 15.06 12.45
CA THR A 293 4.60 13.68 11.98
C THR A 293 5.39 13.46 10.71
N LYS A 294 6.21 12.41 10.67
CA LYS A 294 6.84 11.96 9.43
C LYS A 294 5.95 10.95 8.72
N PHE A 295 5.56 11.27 7.52
CA PHE A 295 4.75 10.40 6.68
C PHE A 295 5.64 9.53 5.79
N PHE A 296 5.30 8.24 5.70
CA PHE A 296 5.80 7.29 4.71
C PHE A 296 4.64 6.94 3.79
N ILE A 297 4.84 7.06 2.49
CA ILE A 297 3.85 6.70 1.48
C ILE A 297 4.22 5.32 0.93
N VAL A 298 3.28 4.37 0.99
CA VAL A 298 3.47 3.02 0.46
C VAL A 298 2.61 2.86 -0.77
N THR A 299 3.22 2.52 -1.92
CA THR A 299 2.45 2.19 -3.12
C THR A 299 1.90 0.77 -3.03
N ALA A 300 0.78 0.49 -3.70
CA ALA A 300 0.28 -0.87 -3.77
C ALA A 300 1.26 -1.78 -4.51
N PHE A 301 1.32 -3.05 -4.13
CA PHE A 301 1.93 -4.09 -4.97
C PHE A 301 0.99 -4.42 -6.14
N GLN A 302 1.53 -5.09 -7.17
CA GLN A 302 0.73 -5.50 -8.33
C GLN A 302 -0.23 -6.63 -7.92
N THR A 303 -1.52 -6.48 -8.23
CA THR A 303 -2.59 -7.42 -7.87
C THR A 303 -3.20 -8.11 -9.09
N THR A 304 -3.73 -9.32 -8.90
CA THR A 304 -4.45 -10.04 -9.96
C THR A 304 -5.83 -9.46 -10.26
N LEU A 305 -6.37 -8.63 -9.38
CA LEU A 305 -7.64 -7.92 -9.59
C LEU A 305 -7.43 -6.62 -10.38
N ASP A 306 -6.78 -6.72 -11.53
CA ASP A 306 -6.53 -5.56 -12.40
C ASP A 306 -7.70 -5.22 -13.33
N ASN A 307 -8.87 -5.84 -13.13
CA ASN A 307 -10.07 -5.70 -13.97
C ASN A 307 -9.81 -5.99 -15.46
N GLY A 308 -8.79 -6.79 -15.78
CA GLY A 308 -8.36 -7.05 -17.15
C GLY A 308 -7.63 -5.87 -17.80
N VAL A 309 -7.39 -4.79 -17.07
CA VAL A 309 -6.64 -3.61 -17.52
C VAL A 309 -5.22 -3.73 -17.01
N THR A 310 -4.39 -4.50 -17.70
CA THR A 310 -2.95 -4.49 -17.47
C THR A 310 -2.32 -3.29 -18.15
N GLU A 311 -1.13 -2.87 -17.70
CA GLU A 311 -0.37 -1.80 -18.36
C GLU A 311 -0.10 -2.09 -19.84
N VAL A 312 -0.03 -3.36 -20.20
CA VAL A 312 0.17 -3.84 -21.57
C VAL A 312 -1.11 -3.74 -22.40
N THR A 313 -2.30 -3.76 -21.76
CA THR A 313 -3.62 -3.79 -22.42
C THR A 313 -4.41 -2.50 -22.28
N ASN A 314 -3.83 -1.44 -21.72
CA ASN A 314 -4.50 -0.14 -21.59
C ASN A 314 -4.56 0.59 -22.94
N PHE A 315 -5.36 0.07 -23.85
CA PHE A 315 -5.64 0.72 -25.15
C PHE A 315 -6.80 1.74 -25.09
N ASP A 316 -7.56 1.76 -23.98
CA ASP A 316 -8.83 2.48 -23.89
C ASP A 316 -8.75 3.76 -23.05
N GLY A 317 -7.55 4.13 -22.57
CA GLY A 317 -7.36 5.32 -21.74
C GLY A 317 -7.92 5.19 -20.33
N ILE A 318 -8.22 3.96 -19.86
CA ILE A 318 -8.58 3.68 -18.46
C ILE A 318 -7.29 3.68 -17.65
N PRO A 319 -7.21 4.45 -16.53
CA PRO A 319 -6.01 4.46 -15.72
C PRO A 319 -5.66 3.08 -15.17
N THR A 320 -4.40 2.70 -15.32
CA THR A 320 -3.83 1.46 -14.76
C THR A 320 -3.56 1.61 -13.26
N LEU A 321 -3.21 0.53 -12.57
CA LEU A 321 -2.78 0.63 -11.16
C LEU A 321 -1.54 1.54 -11.03
N ASN A 322 -0.59 1.48 -11.98
CA ASN A 322 0.56 2.38 -11.97
C ASN A 322 0.17 3.85 -12.11
N ASP A 323 -0.86 4.15 -12.93
CA ASP A 323 -1.38 5.51 -13.05
C ASP A 323 -1.93 6.03 -11.72
N TYR A 324 -2.52 5.15 -10.87
CA TYR A 324 -2.94 5.50 -9.51
C TYR A 324 -1.75 5.65 -8.55
N MET A 325 -0.67 4.92 -8.72
CA MET A 325 0.53 5.05 -7.87
C MET A 325 1.40 6.25 -8.24
N GLN A 326 1.39 6.68 -9.50
CA GLN A 326 2.21 7.80 -9.97
C GLN A 326 1.89 9.15 -9.27
N PRO A 327 0.64 9.58 -9.08
CA PRO A 327 0.31 10.76 -8.28
C PRO A 327 0.82 10.68 -6.84
N GLN A 328 0.81 9.51 -6.22
CA GLN A 328 1.35 9.33 -4.86
C GLN A 328 2.85 9.63 -4.83
N ARG A 329 3.62 9.09 -5.79
CA ARG A 329 5.07 9.33 -5.91
C ARG A 329 5.38 10.81 -6.13
N LEU A 330 4.65 11.46 -7.04
CA LEU A 330 4.85 12.87 -7.36
C LEU A 330 4.57 13.78 -6.18
N LEU A 331 3.46 13.57 -5.49
CA LEU A 331 3.08 14.36 -4.32
C LEU A 331 3.97 14.06 -3.11
N ALA A 332 4.38 12.82 -2.92
CA ALA A 332 5.35 12.45 -1.89
C ALA A 332 6.69 13.17 -2.11
N ALA A 333 7.20 13.21 -3.35
CA ALA A 333 8.40 13.94 -3.69
C ALA A 333 8.25 15.45 -3.48
N GLU A 334 7.10 16.03 -3.87
CA GLU A 334 6.77 17.45 -3.63
C GLU A 334 6.78 17.80 -2.14
N CYS A 335 6.18 16.94 -1.31
CA CYS A 335 6.04 17.16 0.14
C CYS A 335 7.23 16.67 0.96
N GLY A 336 8.22 16.01 0.37
CA GLY A 336 9.40 15.46 1.05
C GLY A 336 9.08 14.23 1.91
N TYR A 337 8.11 13.40 1.49
CA TYR A 337 7.78 12.13 2.13
C TYR A 337 8.58 10.99 1.49
N PRO A 338 9.20 10.09 2.27
CA PRO A 338 9.77 8.86 1.73
C PRO A 338 8.66 7.98 1.13
N VAL A 339 8.99 7.33 0.03
CA VAL A 339 8.11 6.37 -0.66
C VAL A 339 8.69 4.97 -0.51
N ILE A 340 7.87 4.04 -0.03
CA ILE A 340 8.12 2.60 -0.08
C ILE A 340 7.41 2.10 -1.33
N ASP A 341 8.15 1.95 -2.43
CA ASP A 341 7.59 1.73 -3.76
C ASP A 341 7.50 0.26 -4.13
N LEU A 342 6.54 -0.44 -3.55
CA LEU A 342 6.31 -1.86 -3.79
C LEU A 342 6.02 -2.16 -5.27
N TYR A 343 5.32 -1.24 -5.95
CA TYR A 343 4.94 -1.41 -7.34
C TYR A 343 6.16 -1.47 -8.26
N ASN A 344 7.02 -0.46 -8.22
CA ASN A 344 8.13 -0.33 -9.16
C ASN A 344 9.22 -1.38 -8.96
N ILE A 345 9.44 -1.83 -7.73
CA ILE A 345 10.41 -2.90 -7.47
C ILE A 345 9.84 -4.29 -7.80
N GLY A 346 8.54 -4.38 -8.14
CA GLY A 346 7.86 -5.64 -8.39
C GLY A 346 7.88 -6.56 -7.16
N PHE A 347 7.69 -5.96 -5.97
CA PHE A 347 7.61 -6.70 -4.71
C PHE A 347 6.24 -7.34 -4.57
N MET A 348 6.21 -8.65 -4.33
CA MET A 348 4.95 -9.39 -4.24
C MET A 348 4.05 -9.19 -5.47
N ASP A 349 4.62 -9.20 -6.69
CA ASP A 349 3.81 -9.11 -7.90
C ASP A 349 2.91 -10.35 -8.03
N MET A 350 1.63 -10.15 -7.88
CA MET A 350 0.63 -11.22 -7.81
C MET A 350 0.17 -11.74 -9.18
N HIS A 351 0.70 -11.20 -10.27
CA HIS A 351 0.55 -11.80 -11.60
C HIS A 351 1.42 -13.06 -11.76
N ASP A 352 2.46 -13.23 -10.93
CA ASP A 352 3.19 -14.48 -10.82
C ASP A 352 2.39 -15.50 -10.02
N GLU A 353 1.99 -16.59 -10.65
CA GLU A 353 1.13 -17.62 -10.03
C GLU A 353 1.74 -18.23 -8.76
N GLN A 354 3.07 -18.38 -8.70
CA GLN A 354 3.74 -18.93 -7.54
C GLN A 354 3.71 -17.95 -6.37
N THR A 355 3.94 -16.65 -6.64
CA THR A 355 3.84 -15.59 -5.65
C THR A 355 2.42 -15.49 -5.10
N ALA A 356 1.42 -15.46 -5.98
CA ALA A 356 0.02 -15.41 -5.57
C ALA A 356 -0.38 -16.61 -4.71
N ALA A 357 -0.05 -17.84 -5.14
CA ALA A 357 -0.38 -19.05 -4.40
C ALA A 357 0.31 -19.14 -3.03
N ALA A 358 1.52 -18.60 -2.89
CA ALA A 358 2.26 -18.66 -1.65
C ALA A 358 1.91 -17.53 -0.67
N LEU A 359 1.55 -16.34 -1.15
CA LEU A 359 1.51 -15.13 -0.35
C LEU A 359 0.13 -14.45 -0.26
N LEU A 360 -0.87 -14.89 -1.05
CA LEU A 360 -2.23 -14.35 -0.97
C LEU A 360 -3.22 -15.34 -0.34
N ALA A 361 -4.27 -14.78 0.25
CA ALA A 361 -5.43 -15.52 0.75
C ALA A 361 -6.53 -15.65 -0.33
N ASP A 362 -6.75 -14.60 -1.15
CA ASP A 362 -7.92 -14.48 -2.03
C ASP A 362 -7.64 -13.73 -3.36
N GLY A 363 -6.42 -13.63 -3.80
CA GLY A 363 -6.08 -12.91 -5.03
C GLY A 363 -5.79 -11.40 -4.85
N THR A 364 -6.11 -10.82 -3.68
CA THR A 364 -5.84 -9.40 -3.36
C THR A 364 -5.13 -9.26 -2.01
N HIS A 365 -5.65 -9.95 -1.00
CA HIS A 365 -5.20 -9.79 0.38
C HIS A 365 -4.06 -10.75 0.68
N PRO A 366 -2.96 -10.29 1.29
CA PRO A 366 -1.90 -11.15 1.77
C PRO A 366 -2.44 -12.19 2.77
N ASN A 367 -1.94 -13.41 2.69
CA ASN A 367 -2.04 -14.36 3.79
C ASN A 367 -0.97 -14.06 4.86
N ASP A 368 -0.89 -14.85 5.90
CA ASP A 368 0.09 -14.67 6.99
C ASP A 368 1.54 -14.54 6.52
N ALA A 369 1.94 -15.37 5.56
CA ALA A 369 3.29 -15.31 4.99
C ALA A 369 3.52 -14.01 4.21
N GLY A 370 2.52 -13.58 3.42
CA GLY A 370 2.54 -12.32 2.69
C GLY A 370 2.58 -11.12 3.62
N TYR A 371 1.76 -11.11 4.68
CA TYR A 371 1.79 -10.04 5.67
C TYR A 371 3.12 -9.93 6.41
N ARG A 372 3.73 -11.07 6.74
CA ARG A 372 5.06 -11.07 7.37
C ARG A 372 6.11 -10.44 6.45
N ILE A 373 6.18 -10.91 5.21
CA ILE A 373 7.13 -10.40 4.21
C ILE A 373 6.93 -8.90 4.00
N LEU A 374 5.69 -8.45 3.86
CA LEU A 374 5.32 -7.04 3.70
C LEU A 374 5.73 -6.19 4.91
N GLY A 375 5.45 -6.67 6.12
CA GLY A 375 5.78 -5.97 7.35
C GLY A 375 7.29 -5.87 7.58
N GLU A 376 8.05 -6.95 7.35
CA GLU A 376 9.51 -6.96 7.46
C GLU A 376 10.15 -5.99 6.44
N HIS A 377 9.61 -5.91 5.22
CA HIS A 377 10.08 -4.94 4.22
C HIS A 377 9.80 -3.49 4.63
N ILE A 378 8.56 -3.17 5.04
CA ILE A 378 8.20 -1.83 5.50
C ILE A 378 9.04 -1.44 6.73
N ALA A 379 9.28 -2.36 7.66
CA ALA A 379 10.13 -2.12 8.82
C ALA A 379 11.58 -1.80 8.41
N ALA A 380 12.13 -2.55 7.47
CA ALA A 380 13.48 -2.30 6.95
C ALA A 380 13.58 -0.92 6.29
N GLU A 381 12.60 -0.52 5.47
CA GLU A 381 12.57 0.78 4.82
C GLU A 381 12.46 1.95 5.84
N ILE A 382 11.61 1.82 6.85
CA ILE A 382 11.52 2.80 7.94
C ILE A 382 12.87 2.94 8.66
N LEU A 383 13.46 1.81 9.04
CA LEU A 383 14.76 1.79 9.72
C LEU A 383 15.87 2.43 8.88
N LEU A 384 16.00 2.04 7.61
CA LEU A 384 16.99 2.57 6.68
C LEU A 384 16.86 4.08 6.48
N TYR A 385 15.63 4.58 6.39
CA TYR A 385 15.37 6.02 6.32
C TYR A 385 15.95 6.74 7.54
N TYR A 386 15.72 6.24 8.77
CA TYR A 386 16.23 6.88 9.97
C TYR A 386 17.74 6.68 10.16
N LEU A 387 18.30 5.58 9.68
CA LEU A 387 19.76 5.39 9.64
C LEU A 387 20.45 6.26 8.58
N GLY A 388 19.71 6.86 7.63
CA GLY A 388 20.28 7.61 6.51
C GLY A 388 21.05 6.72 5.54
N ILE A 389 20.64 5.47 5.41
CA ILE A 389 21.20 4.47 4.50
C ILE A 389 20.16 4.22 3.40
N SER A 390 20.52 4.45 2.13
CA SER A 390 19.64 4.28 0.96
C SER A 390 20.36 3.57 -0.16
#